data_cc20ffa45e5ee22bd35adf32a0062f09
#
_entry.id   cc20ffa45e5ee22bd35adf32a0062f09
#
_cell.length_a   1.000
_cell.length_b   1.000
_cell.length_c   1.000
_cell.angle_alpha   90.00
_cell.angle_beta   90.00
_cell.angle_gamma   90.00
#
_symmetry.space_group_name_H-M   'P 1'
#
loop_
_entity.id
_entity.type
_entity.pdbx_description
1 polymer ?
#
loop_
_entity_poly.entity_id
_entity_poly.type
_entity_poly.pdbx_seq_one_letter_code
_entity_poly.pdbx_strand_id
1 'polypeptide(L)'
;MLYPILEQYDVNREKALAYGFVALADTLCLQKALEGTEFYVKVTIAGRRLEVNVFDSDTDEEYLPFNVPDNISGYVMSVREKVEALLAELKEQCLVKSNVKLQLLDYCSQT
;
A
#
# COMPACT_ATOMS: atom_id res chain seq x y z
N MET A 1 -3.64 8.15 1.88
CA MET A 1 -4.81 7.29 2.17
C MET A 1 -4.36 5.99 2.80
N LEU A 2 -5.01 5.57 3.86
CA LEU A 2 -4.73 4.31 4.53
C LEU A 2 -5.47 3.16 3.87
N TYR A 3 -4.76 2.04 3.71
CA TYR A 3 -5.34 0.81 3.18
C TYR A 3 -5.20 -0.29 4.23
N PRO A 4 -6.27 -1.03 4.55
CA PRO A 4 -6.27 -2.00 5.64
C PRO A 4 -5.66 -3.36 5.26
N ILE A 5 -4.79 -3.40 4.29
CA ILE A 5 -4.21 -4.65 3.77
C ILE A 5 -3.44 -5.40 4.87
N LEU A 6 -2.71 -4.67 5.72
CA LEU A 6 -1.87 -5.28 6.75
C LEU A 6 -2.65 -5.79 7.95
N GLU A 7 -3.97 -5.68 7.94
CA GLU A 7 -4.80 -6.39 8.92
C GLU A 7 -4.81 -7.90 8.66
N GLN A 8 -4.63 -8.30 7.39
CA GLN A 8 -4.70 -9.70 6.98
C GLN A 8 -3.40 -10.24 6.36
N TYR A 9 -2.43 -9.37 6.11
CA TYR A 9 -1.15 -9.73 5.48
C TYR A 9 0.01 -9.20 6.30
N ASP A 10 1.10 -9.97 6.29
CA ASP A 10 2.37 -9.55 6.87
C ASP A 10 3.34 -9.19 5.75
N VAL A 11 4.24 -8.26 6.03
CA VAL A 11 5.29 -7.88 5.08
C VAL A 11 6.41 -8.91 5.13
N ASN A 12 6.77 -9.43 3.97
CA ASN A 12 8.02 -10.17 3.82
C ASN A 12 9.11 -9.15 3.52
N ARG A 13 9.93 -8.83 4.50
CA ARG A 13 10.92 -7.76 4.41
C ARG A 13 11.91 -7.98 3.27
N GLU A 14 12.42 -9.20 3.10
CA GLU A 14 13.37 -9.49 2.04
C GLU A 14 12.78 -9.26 0.66
N LYS A 15 11.55 -9.72 0.46
CA LYS A 15 10.84 -9.53 -0.81
C LYS A 15 10.53 -8.07 -1.06
N ALA A 16 10.15 -7.32 -0.02
CA ALA A 16 9.87 -5.90 -0.14
C ALA A 16 11.12 -5.13 -0.55
N LEU A 17 12.26 -5.42 0.08
CA LEU A 17 13.53 -4.77 -0.29
C LEU A 17 13.95 -5.14 -1.72
N ALA A 18 13.77 -6.39 -2.11
CA ALA A 18 14.06 -6.83 -3.48
C ALA A 18 13.14 -6.18 -4.50
N TYR A 19 11.91 -5.89 -4.12
CA TYR A 19 10.94 -5.21 -5.00
C TYR A 19 11.29 -3.74 -5.25
N GLY A 20 11.94 -3.09 -4.28
CA GLY A 20 12.34 -1.70 -4.40
C GLY A 20 12.05 -0.84 -3.18
N PHE A 21 11.49 -1.42 -2.12
CA PHE A 21 11.31 -0.68 -0.87
C PHE A 21 12.66 -0.33 -0.26
N VAL A 22 12.72 0.84 0.37
CA VAL A 22 13.89 1.30 1.12
C VAL A 22 13.54 1.31 2.59
N ALA A 23 14.42 0.74 3.41
CA ALA A 23 14.23 0.74 4.85
C ALA A 23 14.78 2.05 5.44
N LEU A 24 13.92 2.76 6.17
CA LEU A 24 14.26 3.98 6.89
C LEU A 24 13.81 3.78 8.35
N ALA A 25 14.77 3.45 9.23
CA ALA A 25 14.48 3.06 10.61
C ALA A 25 13.47 1.90 10.63
N ASP A 26 12.32 2.06 11.27
CA ASP A 26 11.29 1.03 11.36
C ASP A 26 10.27 1.07 10.21
N THR A 27 10.53 1.91 9.21
CA THR A 27 9.59 2.18 8.12
C THR A 27 10.15 1.66 6.80
N LEU A 28 9.28 1.11 5.97
CA LEU A 28 9.60 0.75 4.59
C LEU A 28 8.89 1.73 3.66
N CYS A 29 9.63 2.28 2.71
CA CYS A 29 9.11 3.26 1.75
C CYS A 29 9.37 2.82 0.32
N LEU A 30 8.35 2.95 -0.52
CA LEU A 30 8.47 2.71 -1.95
C LEU A 30 7.97 3.94 -2.70
N GLN A 31 8.76 4.40 -3.66
CA GLN A 31 8.32 5.44 -4.58
C GLN A 31 8.26 4.85 -5.98
N LYS A 32 7.12 4.96 -6.63
CA LYS A 32 6.91 4.37 -7.95
C LYS A 32 6.02 5.23 -8.81
N ALA A 33 6.42 5.42 -10.07
CA ALA A 33 5.59 6.13 -11.05
C ALA A 33 4.33 5.33 -11.37
N LEU A 34 3.20 6.02 -11.48
CA LEU A 34 1.97 5.41 -12.00
C LEU A 34 1.97 5.53 -13.52
N GLU A 35 2.12 4.39 -14.19
CA GLU A 35 2.20 4.35 -15.64
C GLU A 35 0.96 4.96 -16.29
N GLY A 36 1.19 5.76 -17.35
CA GLY A 36 0.12 6.43 -18.07
C GLY A 36 -0.47 7.64 -17.36
N THR A 37 0.17 8.10 -16.29
CA THR A 37 -0.25 9.30 -15.56
C THR A 37 0.92 10.23 -15.31
N GLU A 38 0.60 11.45 -14.86
CA GLU A 38 1.60 12.43 -14.43
C GLU A 38 1.96 12.32 -12.95
N PHE A 39 1.59 11.20 -12.33
CA PHE A 39 1.75 11.00 -10.89
C PHE A 39 2.74 9.91 -10.54
N TYR A 40 3.30 10.03 -9.35
CA TYR A 40 3.98 8.92 -8.70
C TYR A 40 3.37 8.70 -7.32
N VAL A 41 3.58 7.50 -6.77
CA VAL A 41 3.07 7.17 -5.45
C VAL A 41 4.22 6.95 -4.48
N LYS A 42 3.95 7.24 -3.22
CA LYS A 42 4.77 6.79 -2.10
C LYS A 42 3.95 5.84 -1.26
N VAL A 43 4.44 4.62 -1.12
CA VAL A 43 3.85 3.61 -0.25
C VAL A 43 4.70 3.54 1.01
N THR A 44 4.10 3.79 2.15
CA THR A 44 4.80 3.78 3.44
C THR A 44 4.21 2.68 4.31
N ILE A 45 5.07 1.81 4.81
CA ILE A 45 4.68 0.74 5.72
C ILE A 45 5.38 0.94 7.05
N ALA A 46 4.60 1.13 8.09
CA ALA A 46 5.09 1.28 9.47
C ALA A 46 4.24 0.39 10.37
N GLY A 47 4.86 -0.66 10.91
CA GLY A 47 4.13 -1.67 11.66
C GLY A 47 3.06 -2.34 10.79
N ARG A 48 1.80 -2.28 11.22
CA ARG A 48 0.67 -2.82 10.46
C ARG A 48 -0.10 -1.73 9.72
N ARG A 49 0.54 -0.61 9.47
CA ARG A 49 -0.09 0.51 8.78
C ARG A 49 0.55 0.68 7.41
N LEU A 50 -0.27 0.60 6.37
CA LEU A 50 0.13 0.88 5.00
C LEU A 50 -0.60 2.12 4.51
N GLU A 51 0.16 3.13 4.14
CA GLU A 51 -0.36 4.39 3.64
C GLU A 51 0.15 4.66 2.24
N VAL A 52 -0.72 5.15 1.36
CA VAL A 52 -0.37 5.54 0.00
C VAL A 52 -0.65 7.03 -0.17
N ASN A 53 0.34 7.76 -0.67
CA ASN A 53 0.20 9.16 -1.06
C ASN A 53 0.56 9.30 -2.53
N VAL A 54 -0.19 10.13 -3.24
CA VAL A 54 -0.02 10.37 -4.67
C VAL A 54 0.52 11.77 -4.86
N PHE A 55 1.54 11.92 -5.71
CA PHE A 55 2.22 13.19 -5.95
C PHE A 55 2.31 13.47 -7.44
N ASP A 56 2.24 14.74 -7.80
CA ASP A 56 2.49 15.20 -9.16
C ASP A 56 3.99 15.06 -9.47
N SER A 57 4.32 14.44 -10.58
CA SER A 57 5.73 14.18 -10.97
C SER A 57 6.49 15.46 -11.33
N ASP A 58 5.79 16.48 -11.81
CA ASP A 58 6.44 17.73 -12.25
C ASP A 58 6.69 18.69 -11.09
N THR A 59 5.75 18.77 -10.15
CA THR A 59 5.82 19.77 -9.08
C THR A 59 6.19 19.17 -7.72
N ASP A 60 6.11 17.84 -7.57
CA ASP A 60 6.24 17.12 -6.30
C ASP A 60 5.19 17.53 -5.26
N GLU A 61 4.09 18.13 -5.70
CA GLU A 61 2.99 18.46 -4.82
C GLU A 61 2.07 17.25 -4.65
N GLU A 62 1.57 17.07 -3.44
CA GLU A 62 0.64 15.99 -3.16
C GLU A 62 -0.69 16.20 -3.87
N TYR A 63 -1.21 15.14 -4.50
CA TYR A 63 -2.51 15.16 -5.15
C TYR A 63 -3.60 14.87 -4.11
N LEU A 64 -4.07 15.92 -3.46
CA LEU A 64 -5.01 15.82 -2.34
C LEU A 64 -6.37 15.19 -2.68
N PRO A 65 -6.93 15.38 -3.89
CA PRO A 65 -8.22 14.74 -4.22
C PRO A 65 -8.21 13.22 -4.04
N PHE A 66 -7.06 12.57 -4.20
CA PHE A 66 -6.92 11.14 -3.96
C PHE A 66 -7.29 10.76 -2.52
N ASN A 67 -7.02 11.65 -1.55
CA ASN A 67 -7.22 11.39 -0.13
C ASN A 67 -8.67 11.60 0.33
N VAL A 68 -9.54 12.07 -0.55
CA VAL A 68 -10.94 12.33 -0.22
C VAL A 68 -11.78 11.15 -0.70
N PRO A 69 -12.24 10.25 0.19
CA PRO A 69 -12.94 9.03 -0.22
C PRO A 69 -14.24 9.32 -0.99
N ASP A 70 -14.91 10.42 -0.69
CA ASP A 70 -16.17 10.79 -1.34
C ASP A 70 -15.98 11.41 -2.71
N ASN A 71 -14.75 11.72 -3.10
CA ASN A 71 -14.47 12.24 -4.43
C ASN A 71 -14.48 11.07 -5.43
N ILE A 72 -15.54 11.01 -6.23
CA ILE A 72 -15.77 9.96 -7.21
C ILE A 72 -15.66 10.46 -8.65
N SER A 73 -14.98 11.59 -8.87
CA SER A 73 -14.73 12.06 -10.24
C SER A 73 -13.99 10.98 -11.04
N GLY A 74 -14.26 10.93 -12.35
CA GLY A 74 -13.66 9.91 -13.21
C GLY A 74 -12.14 9.91 -13.18
N TYR A 75 -11.54 11.08 -13.06
CA TYR A 75 -10.08 11.21 -13.00
C TYR A 75 -9.51 10.63 -11.70
N VAL A 76 -10.12 10.96 -10.55
CA VAL A 76 -9.70 10.43 -9.25
C VAL A 76 -9.89 8.92 -9.19
N MET A 77 -11.01 8.42 -9.73
CA MET A 77 -11.28 6.98 -9.77
C MET A 77 -10.26 6.25 -10.64
N SER A 78 -9.85 6.85 -11.75
CA SER A 78 -8.80 6.27 -12.60
C SER A 78 -7.47 6.15 -11.85
N VAL A 79 -7.10 7.18 -11.09
CA VAL A 79 -5.88 7.14 -10.26
C VAL A 79 -5.98 6.05 -9.20
N ARG A 80 -7.14 5.94 -8.53
CA ARG A 80 -7.36 4.90 -7.52
C ARG A 80 -7.28 3.50 -8.09
N GLU A 81 -7.81 3.26 -9.27
CA GLU A 81 -7.70 1.96 -9.92
C GLU A 81 -6.24 1.56 -10.15
N LYS A 82 -5.41 2.51 -10.57
CA LYS A 82 -3.99 2.26 -10.78
C LYS A 82 -3.26 1.99 -9.46
N VAL A 83 -3.62 2.70 -8.40
CA VAL A 83 -3.07 2.44 -7.07
C VAL A 83 -3.49 1.06 -6.58
N GLU A 84 -4.75 0.69 -6.74
CA GLU A 84 -5.25 -0.62 -6.33
C GLU A 84 -4.57 -1.75 -7.11
N ALA A 85 -4.29 -1.55 -8.39
CA ALA A 85 -3.54 -2.51 -9.19
C ALA A 85 -2.12 -2.69 -8.65
N LEU A 86 -1.47 -1.59 -8.27
CA LEU A 86 -0.15 -1.65 -7.65
C LEU A 86 -0.21 -2.39 -6.31
N LEU A 87 -1.22 -2.13 -5.49
CA LEU A 87 -1.37 -2.81 -4.21
C LEU A 87 -1.62 -4.30 -4.38
N ALA A 88 -2.36 -4.70 -5.40
CA ALA A 88 -2.55 -6.12 -5.73
C ALA A 88 -1.21 -6.77 -6.10
N GLU A 89 -0.37 -6.09 -6.85
CA GLU A 89 0.97 -6.57 -7.18
C GLU A 89 1.85 -6.68 -5.92
N LEU A 90 1.79 -5.70 -5.03
CA LEU A 90 2.53 -5.74 -3.78
C LEU A 90 2.10 -6.91 -2.90
N LYS A 91 0.80 -7.25 -2.87
CA LYS A 91 0.33 -8.42 -2.15
C LYS A 91 0.97 -9.70 -2.66
N GLU A 92 1.08 -9.86 -3.98
CA GLU A 92 1.72 -11.03 -4.57
C GLU A 92 3.23 -11.06 -4.33
N GLN A 93 3.89 -9.91 -4.46
CA GLN A 93 5.35 -9.85 -4.53
C GLN A 93 6.02 -9.61 -3.17
N CYS A 94 5.34 -8.95 -2.24
CA CYS A 94 5.97 -8.48 -1.01
C CYS A 94 5.30 -8.94 0.27
N LEU A 95 4.04 -9.38 0.19
CA LEU A 95 3.25 -9.72 1.37
C LEU A 95 2.95 -11.20 1.42
N VAL A 96 2.74 -11.69 2.64
CA VAL A 96 2.29 -13.05 2.89
C VAL A 96 1.06 -12.99 3.78
N LYS A 97 0.13 -13.93 3.59
CA LYS A 97 -1.08 -13.94 4.38
C LYS A 97 -0.75 -14.16 5.84
N SER A 98 -1.29 -13.32 6.71
CA SER A 98 -1.02 -13.37 8.14
C SER A 98 -1.62 -14.62 8.76
N ASN A 99 -0.82 -15.28 9.62
CA ASN A 99 -1.28 -16.45 10.38
C ASN A 99 -1.92 -16.07 11.72
N VAL A 100 -1.81 -14.78 12.11
CA VAL A 100 -2.29 -14.33 13.42
C VAL A 100 -3.79 -14.59 13.58
N LYS A 101 -4.57 -14.28 12.56
CA LYS A 101 -6.01 -14.49 12.59
C LYS A 101 -6.37 -15.98 12.64
N LEU A 102 -5.62 -16.82 11.90
CA LEU A 102 -5.81 -18.26 11.92
C LEU A 102 -5.48 -18.85 13.30
N GLN A 103 -4.41 -18.38 13.93
CA GLN A 103 -4.03 -18.81 15.27
C GLN A 103 -5.10 -18.44 16.30
N LEU A 104 -5.70 -17.26 16.18
CA LEU A 104 -6.77 -16.84 17.06
C LEU A 104 -8.03 -17.71 16.87
N LEU A 105 -8.36 -18.07 15.64
CA LEU A 105 -9.49 -18.94 15.34
C LEU A 105 -9.26 -20.34 15.90
N ASP A 106 -8.07 -20.89 15.75
CA ASP A 106 -7.71 -22.19 16.32
C ASP A 106 -7.80 -22.18 17.84
N TYR A 107 -7.29 -21.12 18.45
CA TYR A 107 -7.37 -20.95 19.90
C TYR A 107 -8.83 -20.90 20.37
N CYS A 108 -9.67 -20.14 19.70
CA CYS A 108 -11.10 -20.06 20.05
C CYS A 108 -11.82 -21.39 19.85
N SER A 109 -11.44 -22.17 18.85
CA SER A 109 -12.07 -23.45 18.58
C SER A 109 -11.70 -24.52 19.59
N GLN A 110 -10.61 -24.38 20.30
CA GLN A 110 -10.17 -25.30 21.35
C GLN A 110 -10.84 -25.04 22.71
N THR A 111 -11.46 -23.92 22.86
CA THR A 111 -12.13 -23.53 24.09
C THR A 111 -13.65 -23.68 24.01
#